data_5e608b38611568886df5c9b24f2a118e
#
_entry.id   5e608b38611568886df5c9b24f2a118e
#
_cell.length_a   1.000
_cell.length_b   1.000
_cell.length_c   1.000
_cell.angle_alpha   90.00
_cell.angle_beta   90.00
_cell.angle_gamma   90.00
#
_symmetry.space_group_name_H-M   'P 1'
#
loop_
_entity.id
_entity.type
_entity.pdbx_description
1 polymer ?
#
loop_
_entity_poly.entity_id
_entity_poly.type
_entity_poly.pdbx_seq_one_letter_code
_entity_poly.pdbx_strand_id
1 'polypeptide(L)'
;MKRFSLKFMLFFILSLFSSFVYADGVFSKYYNGRFNYVINVPTTKYENGVGGTVNLDFAKNSNLIPTKNLFRAYEAANSDGLTIQDINGNIIILAYGSYFLNSEEVNGLSRETIRNSFEYDRLNYNLFLKKFYNGNLPKNIDPLKYDYNKNLFIYGENVAYNTIGKNFYVISYIEENKIVYKKVIYSKDSKAYIVFQASYLPKDKKFMDKLVVEMVNSIRY
;
A
#
# COMPACT_ATOMS: atom_id res chain seq x y z
N MET A 1 -6.93 -10.89 27.72
CA MET A 1 -6.00 -10.05 26.92
C MET A 1 -4.66 -10.76 26.79
N LYS A 2 -4.38 -11.44 25.66
CA LYS A 2 -3.08 -12.10 25.44
C LYS A 2 -2.12 -11.06 24.84
N ARG A 3 -1.05 -10.74 25.56
CA ARG A 3 0.05 -9.92 25.11
C ARG A 3 0.67 -10.58 23.87
N PHE A 4 0.53 -9.97 22.70
CA PHE A 4 1.29 -10.36 21.52
C PHE A 4 2.77 -10.06 21.79
N SER A 5 3.57 -11.10 21.80
CA SER A 5 4.94 -11.13 22.29
C SER A 5 5.89 -10.41 21.33
N LEU A 6 6.85 -9.68 21.90
CA LEU A 6 8.02 -9.06 21.27
C LEU A 6 8.77 -9.96 20.26
N LYS A 7 8.60 -11.28 20.35
CA LYS A 7 9.15 -12.28 19.43
C LYS A 7 8.59 -12.17 18.00
N PHE A 8 7.38 -11.62 17.81
CA PHE A 8 6.77 -11.44 16.49
C PHE A 8 7.40 -10.26 15.73
N MET A 9 7.88 -9.25 16.47
CA MET A 9 8.55 -8.07 15.91
C MET A 9 9.96 -8.41 15.40
N LEU A 10 10.66 -9.32 16.07
CA LEU A 10 12.02 -9.74 15.68
C LEU A 10 12.02 -10.58 14.38
N PHE A 11 10.96 -11.35 14.14
CA PHE A 11 10.84 -12.16 12.93
C PHE A 11 10.65 -11.33 11.65
N PHE A 12 10.00 -10.17 11.77
CA PHE A 12 9.81 -9.26 10.65
C PHE A 12 11.08 -8.48 10.29
N ILE A 13 11.92 -8.17 11.28
CA ILE A 13 13.20 -7.46 11.08
C ILE A 13 14.28 -8.40 10.50
N LEU A 14 14.29 -9.67 10.90
CA LEU A 14 15.25 -10.66 10.39
C LEU A 14 14.94 -11.12 8.96
N SER A 15 13.70 -11.00 8.49
CA SER A 15 13.35 -11.30 7.08
C SER A 15 13.86 -10.25 6.09
N LEU A 16 14.31 -9.09 6.56
CA LEU A 16 14.88 -8.03 5.72
C LEU A 16 16.32 -8.32 5.24
N PHE A 17 16.96 -9.36 5.76
CA PHE A 17 18.35 -9.71 5.43
C PHE A 17 18.53 -11.09 4.77
N SER A 18 17.43 -11.82 4.48
CA SER A 18 17.59 -13.05 3.72
C SER A 18 17.92 -12.73 2.26
N SER A 19 19.12 -13.10 1.89
CA SER A 19 19.71 -13.07 0.55
C SER A 19 18.68 -13.29 -0.56
N PHE A 20 18.63 -12.35 -1.49
CA PHE A 20 17.87 -12.39 -2.73
C PHE A 20 18.27 -13.63 -3.56
N VAL A 21 17.55 -14.70 -3.42
CA VAL A 21 17.48 -15.73 -4.45
C VAL A 21 16.45 -15.24 -5.45
N TYR A 22 16.90 -14.57 -6.49
CA TYR A 22 16.09 -14.31 -7.67
C TYR A 22 15.65 -15.67 -8.21
N ALA A 23 14.39 -16.00 -8.02
CA ALA A 23 13.75 -17.05 -8.81
C ALA A 23 13.55 -16.44 -10.21
N ASP A 24 14.53 -16.61 -11.09
CA ASP A 24 14.43 -16.23 -12.50
C ASP A 24 13.12 -16.76 -13.08
N GLY A 25 12.30 -15.88 -13.61
CA GLY A 25 11.12 -16.22 -14.41
C GLY A 25 9.76 -16.11 -13.71
N VAL A 26 9.67 -15.70 -12.44
CA VAL A 26 8.38 -15.59 -11.71
C VAL A 26 7.77 -14.19 -11.81
N PHE A 27 8.58 -13.16 -12.06
CA PHE A 27 8.13 -11.77 -12.09
C PHE A 27 8.45 -11.10 -13.42
N SER A 28 7.50 -10.33 -13.93
CA SER A 28 7.74 -9.36 -14.99
C SER A 28 7.71 -7.94 -14.42
N LYS A 29 8.26 -6.98 -15.17
CA LYS A 29 8.26 -5.57 -14.75
C LYS A 29 7.04 -4.86 -15.33
N TYR A 30 6.27 -4.22 -14.47
CA TYR A 30 5.31 -3.21 -14.85
C TYR A 30 5.99 -1.84 -14.76
N TYR A 31 5.91 -1.06 -15.81
CA TYR A 31 6.38 0.32 -15.86
C TYR A 31 5.20 1.27 -16.04
N ASN A 32 5.02 2.18 -15.08
CA ASN A 32 4.06 3.26 -15.20
C ASN A 32 4.77 4.52 -15.70
N GLY A 33 4.56 4.85 -16.98
CA GLY A 33 5.21 6.01 -17.62
C GLY A 33 4.70 7.36 -17.11
N ARG A 34 3.46 7.42 -16.65
CA ARG A 34 2.85 8.66 -16.14
C ARG A 34 3.48 9.15 -14.84
N PHE A 35 3.75 8.22 -13.92
CA PHE A 35 4.29 8.51 -12.60
C PHE A 35 5.73 8.06 -12.42
N ASN A 36 6.35 7.56 -13.50
CA ASN A 36 7.75 7.15 -13.56
C ASN A 36 8.14 6.18 -12.43
N TYR A 37 7.43 5.06 -12.32
CA TYR A 37 7.82 4.01 -11.40
C TYR A 37 7.76 2.63 -12.06
N VAL A 38 8.55 1.71 -11.50
CA VAL A 38 8.61 0.30 -11.88
C VAL A 38 8.27 -0.55 -10.68
N ILE A 39 7.52 -1.63 -10.88
CA ILE A 39 7.25 -2.65 -9.88
C ILE A 39 7.27 -4.05 -10.51
N ASN A 40 7.77 -5.04 -9.79
CA ASN A 40 7.65 -6.43 -10.19
C ASN A 40 6.22 -6.93 -10.01
N VAL A 41 5.70 -7.56 -11.05
CA VAL A 41 4.37 -8.19 -11.06
C VAL A 41 4.56 -9.69 -11.12
N PRO A 42 3.85 -10.48 -10.31
CA PRO A 42 4.02 -11.92 -10.24
C PRO A 42 3.41 -12.64 -11.45
N THR A 43 4.02 -12.45 -12.62
CA THR A 43 3.63 -13.07 -13.88
C THR A 43 4.82 -13.21 -14.80
N THR A 44 4.82 -14.24 -15.65
CA THR A 44 5.82 -14.44 -16.70
C THR A 44 5.49 -13.67 -17.97
N LYS A 45 4.24 -13.26 -18.16
CA LYS A 45 3.78 -12.44 -19.28
C LYS A 45 2.85 -11.36 -18.77
N TYR A 46 3.32 -10.14 -18.79
CA TYR A 46 2.47 -8.97 -18.67
C TYR A 46 2.49 -8.26 -20.04
N GLU A 47 1.38 -8.30 -20.73
CA GLU A 47 1.18 -7.53 -21.94
C GLU A 47 0.42 -6.25 -21.57
N ASN A 48 1.06 -5.10 -21.72
CA ASN A 48 0.42 -3.80 -21.52
C ASN A 48 -0.77 -3.68 -22.50
N GLY A 49 -1.96 -3.84 -21.97
CA GLY A 49 -3.20 -3.56 -22.68
C GLY A 49 -3.88 -2.37 -22.04
N VAL A 50 -3.87 -1.23 -22.70
CA VAL A 50 -4.69 -0.08 -22.31
C VAL A 50 -6.14 -0.51 -22.34
N GLY A 51 -6.77 -0.59 -21.14
CA GLY A 51 -8.18 -0.94 -21.01
C GLY A 51 -8.53 -2.43 -21.15
N GLY A 52 -7.54 -3.32 -21.16
CA GLY A 52 -7.72 -4.76 -21.30
C GLY A 52 -7.48 -5.53 -20.00
N THR A 53 -8.31 -6.55 -19.76
CA THR A 53 -8.05 -7.55 -18.71
C THR A 53 -6.94 -8.46 -19.20
N VAL A 54 -5.78 -8.42 -18.57
CA VAL A 54 -4.71 -9.37 -18.81
C VAL A 54 -4.89 -10.55 -17.88
N ASN A 55 -5.08 -11.75 -18.44
CA ASN A 55 -5.01 -12.99 -17.66
C ASN A 55 -3.55 -13.20 -17.27
N LEU A 56 -3.25 -13.05 -15.99
CA LEU A 56 -1.93 -13.37 -15.47
C LEU A 56 -1.83 -14.89 -15.35
N ASP A 57 -1.03 -15.52 -16.22
CA ASP A 57 -0.48 -16.83 -15.94
C ASP A 57 0.56 -16.68 -14.83
N PHE A 58 0.08 -16.66 -13.60
CA PHE A 58 0.97 -16.79 -12.45
C PHE A 58 1.76 -18.06 -12.65
N ALA A 59 3.07 -17.92 -12.63
CA ALA A 59 3.99 -19.01 -12.93
C ALA A 59 3.57 -20.29 -12.17
N LYS A 60 3.05 -21.24 -12.91
CA LYS A 60 2.58 -22.54 -12.40
C LYS A 60 3.64 -23.27 -11.57
N ASN A 61 4.87 -22.81 -11.58
CA ASN A 61 6.03 -23.40 -10.95
C ASN A 61 6.63 -22.58 -9.80
N SER A 62 6.00 -21.48 -9.37
CA SER A 62 6.54 -20.74 -8.24
C SER A 62 6.00 -21.30 -6.92
N ASN A 63 6.89 -21.69 -6.01
CA ASN A 63 6.56 -22.00 -4.62
C ASN A 63 5.98 -20.81 -3.85
N LEU A 64 5.85 -19.64 -4.50
CA LEU A 64 5.36 -18.40 -3.92
C LEU A 64 3.85 -18.29 -4.03
N ILE A 65 3.24 -18.80 -5.11
CA ILE A 65 1.80 -18.64 -5.35
C ILE A 65 1.15 -20.00 -5.46
N PRO A 66 0.19 -20.33 -4.60
CA PRO A 66 -0.57 -21.56 -4.73
C PRO A 66 -1.28 -21.58 -6.09
N THR A 67 -1.12 -22.65 -6.86
CA THR A 67 -1.73 -22.86 -8.18
C THR A 67 -3.26 -22.75 -8.22
N LYS A 68 -3.89 -22.63 -7.05
CA LYS A 68 -5.34 -22.51 -6.87
C LYS A 68 -5.87 -21.09 -7.04
N ASN A 69 -5.01 -20.06 -6.98
CA ASN A 69 -5.43 -18.69 -7.08
C ASN A 69 -5.20 -18.20 -8.51
N LEU A 70 -6.28 -18.08 -9.26
CA LEU A 70 -6.26 -17.38 -10.53
C LEU A 70 -6.39 -15.89 -10.27
N PHE A 71 -5.47 -15.10 -10.79
CA PHE A 71 -5.48 -13.65 -10.65
C PHE A 71 -5.74 -12.98 -11.98
N ARG A 72 -6.31 -11.79 -11.92
CA ARG A 72 -6.45 -10.89 -13.05
C ARG A 72 -5.71 -9.61 -12.73
N ALA A 73 -5.03 -9.06 -13.73
CA ALA A 73 -4.47 -7.72 -13.65
C ALA A 73 -5.12 -6.84 -14.71
N TYR A 74 -5.34 -5.61 -14.35
CA TYR A 74 -5.80 -4.59 -15.29
C TYR A 74 -5.21 -3.23 -14.92
N GLU A 75 -4.96 -2.43 -15.93
CA GLU A 75 -4.53 -1.05 -15.77
C GLU A 75 -5.74 -0.12 -15.89
N ALA A 76 -5.80 0.89 -15.06
CA ALA A 76 -6.82 1.92 -15.15
C ALA A 76 -6.71 2.66 -16.51
N ALA A 77 -7.84 3.02 -17.11
CA ALA A 77 -7.90 3.65 -18.44
C ALA A 77 -7.11 4.98 -18.52
N ASN A 78 -6.89 5.65 -17.40
CA ASN A 78 -6.09 6.88 -17.29
C ASN A 78 -4.59 6.60 -17.03
N SER A 79 -4.15 5.35 -17.06
CA SER A 79 -2.78 4.92 -16.75
C SER A 79 -2.30 5.30 -15.35
N ASP A 80 -3.22 5.43 -14.39
CA ASP A 80 -2.85 5.76 -13.01
C ASP A 80 -2.16 4.60 -12.29
N GLY A 81 -2.42 3.36 -12.73
CA GLY A 81 -1.74 2.21 -12.14
C GLY A 81 -2.41 0.87 -12.41
N LEU A 82 -1.88 -0.12 -11.70
CA LEU A 82 -2.20 -1.53 -11.86
C LEU A 82 -3.06 -2.01 -10.69
N THR A 83 -4.12 -2.74 -11.00
CA THR A 83 -4.89 -3.54 -10.06
C THR A 83 -4.70 -5.01 -10.35
N ILE A 84 -4.38 -5.81 -9.34
CA ILE A 84 -4.31 -7.27 -9.39
C ILE A 84 -5.31 -7.81 -8.39
N GLN A 85 -6.17 -8.72 -8.81
CA GLN A 85 -7.13 -9.34 -7.91
C GLN A 85 -7.30 -10.83 -8.20
N ASP A 86 -7.58 -11.63 -7.17
CA ASP A 86 -8.01 -13.01 -7.38
C ASP A 86 -9.46 -13.07 -7.90
N ILE A 87 -9.81 -14.20 -8.50
CA ILE A 87 -11.16 -14.38 -9.09
C ILE A 87 -12.29 -14.11 -8.08
N ASN A 88 -12.06 -14.40 -6.82
CA ASN A 88 -13.07 -14.27 -5.77
C ASN A 88 -13.09 -12.89 -5.11
N GLY A 89 -12.18 -11.97 -5.47
CA GLY A 89 -12.05 -10.65 -4.86
C GLY A 89 -11.57 -10.66 -3.40
N ASN A 90 -11.04 -11.80 -2.94
CA ASN A 90 -10.50 -11.92 -1.58
C ASN A 90 -9.12 -11.27 -1.43
N ILE A 91 -8.37 -11.24 -2.52
CA ILE A 91 -7.05 -10.64 -2.61
C ILE A 91 -7.11 -9.51 -3.63
N ILE A 92 -6.71 -8.32 -3.20
CA ILE A 92 -6.61 -7.14 -4.07
C ILE A 92 -5.25 -6.51 -3.82
N ILE A 93 -4.50 -6.28 -4.89
CA ILE A 93 -3.23 -5.54 -4.86
C ILE A 93 -3.37 -4.35 -5.79
N LEU A 94 -3.06 -3.17 -5.28
CA LEU A 94 -3.05 -1.91 -6.01
C LEU A 94 -1.63 -1.37 -6.05
N ALA A 95 -1.19 -0.92 -7.22
CA ALA A 95 0.04 -0.17 -7.38
C ALA A 95 -0.25 1.00 -8.32
N TYR A 96 -0.38 2.20 -7.78
CA TYR A 96 -0.77 3.36 -8.57
C TYR A 96 0.02 4.61 -8.19
N GLY A 97 0.05 5.57 -9.10
CA GLY A 97 0.60 6.90 -8.88
C GLY A 97 -0.51 7.93 -8.69
N SER A 98 -0.21 9.00 -7.96
CA SER A 98 -1.07 10.17 -7.82
C SER A 98 -0.23 11.41 -7.62
N TYR A 99 -0.61 12.51 -8.25
CA TYR A 99 0.01 13.82 -7.98
C TYR A 99 -0.42 14.39 -6.63
N PHE A 100 -1.52 13.87 -6.08
CA PHE A 100 -2.07 14.33 -4.81
C PHE A 100 -2.38 13.14 -3.90
N LEU A 101 -2.02 13.24 -2.64
CA LEU A 101 -2.71 12.49 -1.60
C LEU A 101 -3.99 13.26 -1.26
N ASN A 102 -5.03 12.58 -0.80
CA ASN A 102 -6.24 13.24 -0.27
C ASN A 102 -5.93 14.28 0.81
N SER A 103 -4.73 14.22 1.38
CA SER A 103 -4.20 15.11 2.40
C SER A 103 -3.37 16.29 1.86
N GLU A 104 -3.02 16.33 0.58
CA GLU A 104 -2.22 17.44 0.02
C GLU A 104 -3.00 18.73 -0.09
N GLU A 105 -4.30 18.62 -0.33
CA GLU A 105 -5.22 19.75 -0.28
C GLU A 105 -5.24 20.43 1.09
N VAL A 106 -4.75 19.75 2.12
CA VAL A 106 -4.76 20.25 3.50
C VAL A 106 -4.08 21.61 3.66
N ASN A 107 -3.07 21.94 2.87
CA ASN A 107 -2.40 23.24 2.88
C ASN A 107 -3.18 24.33 2.13
N GLY A 108 -4.03 23.94 1.18
CA GLY A 108 -4.93 24.85 0.43
C GLY A 108 -6.31 25.00 1.05
N LEU A 109 -6.69 24.11 1.98
CA LEU A 109 -8.01 24.12 2.59
C LEU A 109 -8.08 25.02 3.84
N SER A 110 -9.25 25.61 4.08
CA SER A 110 -9.54 26.25 5.34
C SER A 110 -9.57 25.23 6.49
N ARG A 111 -9.30 25.69 7.72
CA ARG A 111 -9.39 24.83 8.92
C ARG A 111 -10.80 24.27 9.13
N GLU A 112 -11.80 25.03 8.72
CA GLU A 112 -13.20 24.65 8.74
C GLU A 112 -13.46 23.49 7.75
N THR A 113 -12.98 23.58 6.52
CA THR A 113 -13.11 22.54 5.52
C THR A 113 -12.48 21.23 5.99
N ILE A 114 -11.29 21.31 6.60
CA ILE A 114 -10.63 20.13 7.17
C ILE A 114 -11.47 19.53 8.29
N ARG A 115 -12.02 20.35 9.20
CA ARG A 115 -12.92 19.89 10.26
C ARG A 115 -14.12 19.17 9.70
N ASN A 116 -14.80 19.79 8.73
CA ASN A 116 -16.00 19.22 8.10
C ASN A 116 -15.72 17.85 7.45
N SER A 117 -14.52 17.64 6.88
CA SER A 117 -14.13 16.33 6.35
C SER A 117 -14.05 15.25 7.44
N PHE A 118 -13.58 15.59 8.64
CA PHE A 118 -13.58 14.67 9.77
C PHE A 118 -15.00 14.35 10.26
N GLU A 119 -15.87 15.37 10.32
CA GLU A 119 -17.28 15.19 10.70
C GLU A 119 -18.01 14.32 9.69
N TYR A 120 -17.77 14.52 8.39
CA TYR A 120 -18.30 13.66 7.33
C TYR A 120 -17.88 12.20 7.50
N ASP A 121 -16.61 11.97 7.82
CA ASP A 121 -16.03 10.64 8.10
C ASP A 121 -16.42 10.12 9.51
N ARG A 122 -17.23 10.86 10.28
CA ARG A 122 -17.61 10.57 11.68
C ARG A 122 -16.41 10.45 12.62
N LEU A 123 -15.36 11.20 12.36
CA LEU A 123 -14.12 11.23 13.14
C LEU A 123 -14.08 12.44 14.06
N ASN A 124 -13.49 12.30 15.23
CA ASN A 124 -13.33 13.40 16.18
C ASN A 124 -12.08 14.22 15.84
N TYR A 125 -12.27 15.35 15.17
CA TYR A 125 -11.19 16.27 14.77
C TYR A 125 -10.34 16.79 15.93
N ASN A 126 -10.97 17.19 17.04
CA ASN A 126 -10.23 17.72 18.19
C ASN A 126 -9.36 16.66 18.84
N LEU A 127 -9.84 15.41 18.91
CA LEU A 127 -9.06 14.29 19.41
C LEU A 127 -7.88 13.99 18.49
N PHE A 128 -8.07 14.03 17.17
CA PHE A 128 -6.99 13.89 16.19
C PHE A 128 -5.91 14.97 16.39
N LEU A 129 -6.32 16.23 16.52
CA LEU A 129 -5.38 17.34 16.75
C LEU A 129 -4.61 17.15 18.06
N LYS A 130 -5.30 16.78 19.14
CA LYS A 130 -4.67 16.54 20.43
C LYS A 130 -3.64 15.41 20.34
N LYS A 131 -3.97 14.35 19.64
CA LYS A 131 -3.11 13.16 19.54
C LYS A 131 -1.85 13.40 18.70
N PHE A 132 -1.94 14.15 17.61
CA PHE A 132 -0.85 14.23 16.62
C PHE A 132 -0.24 15.62 16.44
N TYR A 133 -0.90 16.69 16.91
CA TYR A 133 -0.54 18.06 16.62
C TYR A 133 -0.61 19.00 17.84
N ASN A 134 -0.59 18.45 19.06
CA ASN A 134 -0.68 19.24 20.30
C ASN A 134 -1.87 20.23 20.31
N GLY A 135 -2.99 19.84 19.71
CA GLY A 135 -4.22 20.62 19.66
C GLY A 135 -4.37 21.54 18.46
N ASN A 136 -3.32 21.81 17.67
CA ASN A 136 -3.39 22.74 16.54
C ASN A 136 -2.60 22.23 15.34
N LEU A 137 -3.18 22.33 14.14
CA LEU A 137 -2.43 22.07 12.91
C LEU A 137 -1.39 23.18 12.67
N PRO A 138 -0.16 22.81 12.28
CA PRO A 138 0.85 23.81 11.88
C PRO A 138 0.41 24.59 10.64
N LYS A 139 1.04 25.73 10.40
CA LYS A 139 0.76 26.56 9.21
C LYS A 139 1.05 25.79 7.92
N ASN A 140 2.20 25.12 7.88
CA ASN A 140 2.60 24.25 6.78
C ASN A 140 2.56 22.81 7.28
N ILE A 141 1.78 21.99 6.62
CA ILE A 141 1.57 20.60 6.96
C ILE A 141 2.35 19.75 5.95
N ASP A 142 3.14 18.81 6.44
CA ASP A 142 3.71 17.76 5.59
C ASP A 142 2.57 16.79 5.18
N PRO A 143 2.20 16.72 3.89
CA PRO A 143 1.07 15.91 3.45
C PRO A 143 1.25 14.42 3.73
N LEU A 144 2.47 13.90 3.57
CA LEU A 144 2.78 12.49 3.83
C LEU A 144 2.58 12.14 5.32
N LYS A 145 3.08 13.00 6.20
CA LYS A 145 2.92 12.84 7.65
C LYS A 145 1.46 13.00 8.08
N TYR A 146 0.73 13.91 7.46
CA TYR A 146 -0.68 14.11 7.76
C TYR A 146 -1.51 12.88 7.35
N ASP A 147 -1.31 12.36 6.15
CA ASP A 147 -1.98 11.16 5.66
C ASP A 147 -1.66 9.94 6.54
N TYR A 148 -0.38 9.77 6.92
CA TYR A 148 0.03 8.75 7.88
C TYR A 148 -0.70 8.88 9.22
N ASN A 149 -0.73 10.07 9.81
CA ASN A 149 -1.40 10.32 11.08
C ASN A 149 -2.92 10.10 10.99
N LYS A 150 -3.55 10.51 9.86
CA LYS A 150 -4.98 10.29 9.62
C LYS A 150 -5.30 8.81 9.54
N ASN A 151 -4.48 8.02 8.82
CA ASN A 151 -4.65 6.56 8.76
C ASN A 151 -4.47 5.92 10.16
N LEU A 152 -3.46 6.33 10.95
CA LEU A 152 -3.29 5.86 12.32
C LEU A 152 -4.48 6.22 13.22
N PHE A 153 -5.11 7.35 12.97
CA PHE A 153 -6.29 7.77 13.72
C PHE A 153 -7.54 6.96 13.35
N ILE A 154 -7.74 6.71 12.06
CA ILE A 154 -8.87 5.95 11.52
C ILE A 154 -8.83 4.51 12.01
N TYR A 155 -7.69 3.85 11.83
CA TYR A 155 -7.58 2.42 12.11
C TYR A 155 -7.21 2.08 13.55
N GLY A 156 -6.66 3.04 14.30
CA GLY A 156 -6.49 2.97 15.75
C GLY A 156 -5.87 1.66 16.24
N GLU A 157 -6.64 0.93 17.05
CA GLU A 157 -6.20 -0.35 17.65
C GLU A 157 -6.08 -1.50 16.64
N ASN A 158 -6.67 -1.35 15.46
CA ASN A 158 -6.55 -2.33 14.38
C ASN A 158 -5.20 -2.27 13.66
N VAL A 159 -4.37 -1.26 13.95
CA VAL A 159 -3.03 -1.13 13.38
C VAL A 159 -2.08 -2.13 14.01
N ALA A 160 -1.61 -3.08 13.20
CA ALA A 160 -0.65 -4.10 13.62
C ALA A 160 0.81 -3.66 13.44
N TYR A 161 1.09 -2.83 12.44
CA TYR A 161 2.42 -2.31 12.14
C TYR A 161 2.34 -0.94 11.48
N ASN A 162 3.27 -0.07 11.83
CA ASN A 162 3.41 1.22 11.15
C ASN A 162 4.84 1.74 11.24
N THR A 163 5.25 2.51 10.25
CA THR A 163 6.53 3.23 10.25
C THR A 163 6.46 4.41 9.27
N ILE A 164 7.21 5.45 9.55
CA ILE A 164 7.35 6.61 8.69
C ILE A 164 8.82 6.96 8.52
N GLY A 165 9.25 7.16 7.29
CA GLY A 165 10.58 7.64 6.89
C GLY A 165 10.50 9.05 6.32
N LYS A 166 11.59 9.49 5.70
CA LYS A 166 11.71 10.85 5.14
C LYS A 166 10.74 11.09 3.97
N ASN A 167 10.55 10.08 3.12
CA ASN A 167 9.75 10.17 1.89
C ASN A 167 8.79 9.00 1.71
N PHE A 168 8.50 8.26 2.76
CA PHE A 168 7.55 7.16 2.72
C PHE A 168 6.93 6.91 4.09
N TYR A 169 5.79 6.24 4.08
CA TYR A 169 5.29 5.53 5.26
C TYR A 169 4.77 4.14 4.89
N VAL A 170 4.69 3.29 5.89
CA VAL A 170 4.04 1.98 5.81
C VAL A 170 3.06 1.86 6.97
N ILE A 171 1.90 1.29 6.69
CA ILE A 171 0.91 0.93 7.69
C ILE A 171 0.30 -0.43 7.32
N SER A 172 0.13 -1.30 8.32
CA SER A 172 -0.64 -2.53 8.17
C SER A 172 -1.69 -2.61 9.27
N TYR A 173 -2.92 -2.93 8.88
CA TYR A 173 -4.08 -2.91 9.77
C TYR A 173 -5.09 -3.98 9.36
N ILE A 174 -6.10 -4.19 10.20
CA ILE A 174 -7.22 -5.07 9.91
C ILE A 174 -8.46 -4.23 9.63
N GLU A 175 -9.08 -4.49 8.50
CA GLU A 175 -10.33 -3.87 8.06
C GLU A 175 -11.25 -4.95 7.48
N GLU A 176 -12.49 -5.02 7.94
CA GLU A 176 -13.48 -5.99 7.45
C GLU A 176 -12.97 -7.44 7.38
N ASN A 177 -12.24 -7.89 8.41
CA ASN A 177 -11.59 -9.21 8.48
C ASN A 177 -10.49 -9.45 7.44
N LYS A 178 -10.04 -8.43 6.72
CA LYS A 178 -8.88 -8.48 5.82
C LYS A 178 -7.67 -7.84 6.48
N ILE A 179 -6.50 -8.38 6.19
CA ILE A 179 -5.23 -7.73 6.47
C ILE A 179 -4.98 -6.76 5.32
N VAL A 180 -4.75 -5.50 5.65
CA VAL A 180 -4.35 -4.48 4.69
C VAL A 180 -2.91 -4.08 4.96
N TYR A 181 -2.08 -4.07 3.92
CA TYR A 181 -0.74 -3.50 3.91
C TYR A 181 -0.73 -2.34 2.93
N LYS A 182 -0.34 -1.16 3.38
CA LYS A 182 -0.24 0.05 2.54
C LYS A 182 1.14 0.68 2.71
N LYS A 183 1.78 0.99 1.59
CA LYS A 183 3.00 1.79 1.53
C LYS A 183 2.77 2.96 0.60
N VAL A 184 3.09 4.15 1.07
CA VAL A 184 3.04 5.39 0.28
C VAL A 184 4.45 5.95 0.21
N ILE A 185 4.89 6.29 -1.00
CA ILE A 185 6.23 6.82 -1.26
C ILE A 185 6.06 8.14 -2.01
N TYR A 186 6.77 9.18 -1.58
CA TYR A 186 6.89 10.41 -2.35
C TYR A 186 8.13 10.35 -3.25
N SER A 187 7.92 10.37 -4.56
CA SER A 187 8.99 10.52 -5.56
C SER A 187 9.25 11.99 -5.82
N LYS A 188 10.47 12.43 -5.55
CA LYS A 188 10.89 13.81 -5.83
C LYS A 188 11.04 14.09 -7.31
N ASP A 189 11.44 13.08 -8.07
CA ASP A 189 11.73 13.20 -9.51
C ASP A 189 10.44 13.39 -10.30
N SER A 190 9.43 12.59 -10.02
CA SER A 190 8.11 12.72 -10.65
C SER A 190 7.18 13.70 -9.94
N LYS A 191 7.56 14.19 -8.73
CA LYS A 191 6.71 15.01 -7.85
C LYS A 191 5.34 14.36 -7.62
N ALA A 192 5.34 13.06 -7.42
CA ALA A 192 4.15 12.25 -7.29
C ALA A 192 4.26 11.26 -6.13
N TYR A 193 3.13 10.78 -5.67
CA TYR A 193 3.04 9.70 -4.71
C TYR A 193 2.85 8.38 -5.43
N ILE A 194 3.59 7.37 -5.00
CA ILE A 194 3.44 5.99 -5.44
C ILE A 194 2.82 5.23 -4.29
N VAL A 195 1.67 4.67 -4.52
CA VAL A 195 0.90 3.92 -3.52
C VAL A 195 0.91 2.45 -3.89
N PHE A 196 1.37 1.64 -2.97
CA PHE A 196 1.18 0.19 -3.00
C PHE A 196 0.25 -0.20 -1.86
N GLN A 197 -0.80 -0.95 -2.17
CA GLN A 197 -1.72 -1.48 -1.18
C GLN A 197 -2.06 -2.93 -1.52
N ALA A 198 -2.01 -3.81 -0.52
CA ALA A 198 -2.47 -5.19 -0.64
C ALA A 198 -3.51 -5.47 0.45
N SER A 199 -4.64 -6.05 0.07
CA SER A 199 -5.71 -6.47 0.96
C SER A 199 -6.00 -7.94 0.75
N TYR A 200 -6.01 -8.74 1.83
CA TYR A 200 -6.16 -10.20 1.75
C TYR A 200 -6.70 -10.80 3.04
N LEU A 201 -7.27 -12.00 2.94
CA LEU A 201 -7.78 -12.72 4.12
C LEU A 201 -6.62 -13.29 4.96
N PRO A 202 -6.79 -13.43 6.30
CA PRO A 202 -5.76 -14.00 7.18
C PRO A 202 -5.27 -15.39 6.78
N LYS A 203 -6.12 -16.22 6.15
CA LYS A 203 -5.73 -17.55 5.64
C LYS A 203 -4.66 -17.48 4.55
N ASP A 204 -4.60 -16.38 3.82
CA ASP A 204 -3.68 -16.17 2.70
C ASP A 204 -2.36 -15.50 3.15
N LYS A 205 -2.25 -15.14 4.44
CA LYS A 205 -1.13 -14.36 4.99
C LYS A 205 0.24 -14.95 4.65
N LYS A 206 0.41 -16.26 4.76
CA LYS A 206 1.72 -16.91 4.60
C LYS A 206 2.36 -16.66 3.23
N PHE A 207 1.58 -16.69 2.16
CA PHE A 207 2.10 -16.42 0.82
C PHE A 207 2.03 -14.93 0.48
N MET A 208 0.99 -14.23 0.94
CA MET A 208 0.83 -12.80 0.67
C MET A 208 1.94 -11.97 1.32
N ASP A 209 2.39 -12.30 2.53
CA ASP A 209 3.51 -11.60 3.15
C ASP A 209 4.77 -11.67 2.28
N LYS A 210 5.06 -12.83 1.69
CA LYS A 210 6.21 -12.99 0.78
C LYS A 210 6.02 -12.21 -0.51
N LEU A 211 4.84 -12.30 -1.12
CA LEU A 211 4.51 -11.59 -2.35
C LEU A 211 4.57 -10.08 -2.17
N VAL A 212 3.98 -9.56 -1.10
CA VAL A 212 3.98 -8.14 -0.75
C VAL A 212 5.41 -7.63 -0.56
N VAL A 213 6.25 -8.36 0.19
CA VAL A 213 7.65 -7.99 0.42
C VAL A 213 8.42 -7.93 -0.90
N GLU A 214 8.26 -8.93 -1.77
CA GLU A 214 8.92 -8.97 -3.07
C GLU A 214 8.50 -7.79 -3.95
N MET A 215 7.19 -7.57 -4.10
CA MET A 215 6.67 -6.47 -4.90
C MET A 215 7.10 -5.11 -4.38
N VAL A 216 6.97 -4.87 -3.08
CA VAL A 216 7.31 -3.58 -2.44
C VAL A 216 8.80 -3.27 -2.54
N ASN A 217 9.66 -4.29 -2.39
CA ASN A 217 11.11 -4.12 -2.50
C ASN A 217 11.57 -3.90 -3.95
N SER A 218 10.75 -4.25 -4.91
CA SER A 218 11.04 -4.04 -6.33
C SER A 218 10.70 -2.63 -6.82
N ILE A 219 9.96 -1.83 -6.05
CA ILE A 219 9.56 -0.48 -6.47
C ILE A 219 10.81 0.38 -6.69
N ARG A 220 10.89 0.98 -7.89
CA ARG A 220 11.91 1.98 -8.27
C ARG A 220 11.19 3.19 -8.84
N TYR A 221 11.72 4.39 -8.55
CA TYR A 221 11.11 5.69 -8.89
C TYR A 221 12.15 6.80 -8.89
#